data_aa659e571551a41c4109595373185533
#
_entry.id   aa659e571551a41c4109595373185533
#
_cell.length_a   1.000
_cell.length_b   1.000
_cell.length_c   1.000
_cell.angle_alpha   90.00
_cell.angle_beta   90.00
_cell.angle_gamma   90.00
#
_symmetry.space_group_name_H-M   'P 1'
#
loop_
_entity.id
_entity.type
_entity.pdbx_description
1 polymer ?
#
loop_
_entity_poly.entity_id
_entity_poly.type
_entity_poly.pdbx_seq_one_letter_code
_entity_poly.pdbx_strand_id
1 'polypeptide(L)'
;MDATHTLAEFTHDLTMDALPQTAVDASTRMALDVVGSALAAWDAPGVKELRSILSEWGEGPSRVWVGGERLSPPAATLVNSSMAHALEYDDLHCELPIHSGVIMVPAVLAVADANPDITGAEAAVAIIAGTEIICRMARATRSYFGDTGFRGWNPSAVVAGFATAAATGR
;
A
#
# COMPACT_ATOMS: atom_id res chain seq x y z
N MET A 1 -18.32 -16.27 -14.55
CA MET A 1 -17.68 -16.20 -13.21
C MET A 1 -17.59 -14.74 -12.87
N ASP A 2 -17.97 -14.35 -11.67
CA ASP A 2 -17.91 -12.95 -11.23
C ASP A 2 -16.44 -12.58 -10.95
N ALA A 3 -15.94 -11.51 -11.56
CA ALA A 3 -14.56 -11.06 -11.41
C ALA A 3 -14.22 -10.74 -9.94
N THR A 4 -15.16 -10.16 -9.21
CA THR A 4 -14.99 -9.86 -7.78
C THR A 4 -14.74 -11.12 -6.97
N HIS A 5 -15.54 -12.17 -7.21
CA HIS A 5 -15.37 -13.45 -6.54
C HIS A 5 -14.01 -14.10 -6.87
N THR A 6 -13.61 -14.09 -8.13
CA THR A 6 -12.31 -14.61 -8.56
C THR A 6 -11.12 -13.89 -7.89
N LEU A 7 -11.20 -12.56 -7.77
CA LEU A 7 -10.15 -11.78 -7.10
C LEU A 7 -10.15 -12.04 -5.59
N ALA A 8 -11.32 -12.18 -4.98
CA ALA A 8 -11.43 -12.49 -3.56
C ALA A 8 -10.88 -13.90 -3.23
N GLU A 9 -11.23 -14.92 -4.03
CA GLU A 9 -10.68 -16.28 -3.91
C GLU A 9 -9.14 -16.25 -4.07
N PHE A 10 -8.64 -15.61 -5.12
CA PHE A 10 -7.19 -15.46 -5.31
C PHE A 10 -6.50 -14.88 -4.08
N THR A 11 -7.06 -13.80 -3.53
CA THR A 11 -6.48 -13.13 -2.36
C THR A 11 -6.51 -14.03 -1.13
N HIS A 12 -7.61 -14.73 -0.90
CA HIS A 12 -7.81 -15.60 0.25
C HIS A 12 -6.89 -16.84 0.19
N ASP A 13 -6.75 -17.45 -0.98
CA ASP A 13 -6.06 -18.74 -1.14
C ASP A 13 -4.55 -18.61 -1.34
N LEU A 14 -4.05 -17.37 -1.60
CA LEU A 14 -2.63 -17.17 -1.81
C LEU A 14 -1.82 -17.46 -0.54
N THR A 15 -0.82 -18.32 -0.66
CA THR A 15 0.08 -18.70 0.44
C THR A 15 1.52 -18.41 0.07
N MET A 16 2.40 -18.32 1.08
CA MET A 16 3.84 -18.11 0.87
C MET A 16 4.44 -19.20 -0.02
N ASP A 17 4.06 -20.45 0.20
CA ASP A 17 4.59 -21.62 -0.55
C ASP A 17 4.17 -21.65 -2.02
N ALA A 18 3.07 -20.95 -2.36
CA ALA A 18 2.61 -20.80 -3.74
C ALA A 18 3.33 -19.68 -4.50
N LEU A 19 4.10 -18.85 -3.82
CA LEU A 19 4.79 -17.72 -4.43
C LEU A 19 6.17 -18.09 -4.98
N PRO A 20 6.52 -17.64 -6.19
CA PRO A 20 7.89 -17.76 -6.65
C PRO A 20 8.81 -16.86 -5.81
N GLN A 21 10.03 -17.32 -5.55
CA GLN A 21 11.01 -16.55 -4.75
C GLN A 21 11.23 -15.14 -5.30
N THR A 22 11.17 -14.97 -6.62
CA THR A 22 11.30 -13.65 -7.26
C THR A 22 10.23 -12.65 -6.86
N ALA A 23 8.99 -13.10 -6.58
CA ALA A 23 7.93 -12.24 -6.09
C ALA A 23 8.16 -11.84 -4.62
N VAL A 24 8.63 -12.77 -3.80
CA VAL A 24 9.00 -12.51 -2.40
C VAL A 24 10.15 -11.51 -2.33
N ASP A 25 11.20 -11.71 -3.14
CA ASP A 25 12.34 -10.79 -3.20
C ASP A 25 11.91 -9.39 -3.71
N ALA A 26 10.99 -9.33 -4.67
CA ALA A 26 10.46 -8.07 -5.18
C ALA A 26 9.66 -7.32 -4.11
N SER A 27 8.79 -7.99 -3.36
CA SER A 27 8.03 -7.38 -2.28
C SER A 27 8.92 -6.88 -1.15
N THR A 28 9.99 -7.61 -0.84
CA THR A 28 10.99 -7.20 0.16
C THR A 28 11.72 -5.93 -0.28
N ARG A 29 12.15 -5.87 -1.54
CA ARG A 29 12.78 -4.65 -2.10
C ARG A 29 11.81 -3.48 -2.12
N MET A 30 10.56 -3.69 -2.51
CA MET A 30 9.51 -2.67 -2.49
C MET A 30 9.27 -2.14 -1.07
N ALA A 31 9.19 -3.02 -0.06
CA ALA A 31 9.03 -2.59 1.32
C ALA A 31 10.23 -1.74 1.80
N LEU A 32 11.46 -2.13 1.44
CA LEU A 32 12.67 -1.37 1.77
C LEU A 32 12.68 -0.01 1.07
N ASP A 33 12.29 0.05 -0.20
CA ASP A 33 12.20 1.25 -1.01
C ASP A 33 11.19 2.26 -0.41
N VAL A 34 9.98 1.79 -0.12
CA VAL A 34 8.91 2.60 0.47
C VAL A 34 9.29 3.16 1.84
N VAL A 35 9.88 2.34 2.71
CA VAL A 35 10.35 2.81 4.03
C VAL A 35 11.50 3.78 3.86
N GLY A 36 12.44 3.52 2.96
CA GLY A 36 13.56 4.42 2.65
C GLY A 36 13.08 5.78 2.15
N SER A 37 12.12 5.79 1.22
CA SER A 37 11.50 7.02 0.70
C SER A 37 10.78 7.81 1.79
N ALA A 38 10.05 7.12 2.69
CA ALA A 38 9.40 7.76 3.82
C ALA A 38 10.40 8.39 4.80
N LEU A 39 11.51 7.71 5.10
CA LEU A 39 12.57 8.25 5.95
C LEU A 39 13.23 9.48 5.34
N ALA A 40 13.41 9.51 4.01
CA ALA A 40 13.97 10.64 3.30
C ALA A 40 13.04 11.87 3.28
N ALA A 41 11.74 11.66 3.38
CA ALA A 41 10.71 12.69 3.24
C ALA A 41 9.98 13.04 4.56
N TRP A 42 10.51 12.63 5.71
CA TRP A 42 9.85 12.79 7.02
C TRP A 42 9.47 14.25 7.36
N ASP A 43 10.20 15.22 6.85
CA ASP A 43 10.01 16.66 7.04
C ASP A 43 9.54 17.40 5.77
N ALA A 44 9.11 16.64 4.76
CA ALA A 44 8.59 17.22 3.53
C ALA A 44 7.37 18.11 3.79
N PRO A 45 7.17 19.16 2.98
CA PRO A 45 6.03 20.06 3.13
C PRO A 45 4.69 19.33 3.19
N GLY A 46 3.86 19.64 4.19
CA GLY A 46 2.56 19.02 4.43
C GLY A 46 2.60 17.76 5.30
N VAL A 47 3.74 17.06 5.39
CA VAL A 47 3.86 15.84 6.22
C VAL A 47 3.73 16.16 7.71
N LYS A 48 4.42 17.21 8.17
CA LYS A 48 4.36 17.64 9.58
C LYS A 48 2.96 18.07 9.98
N GLU A 49 2.30 18.83 9.14
CA GLU A 49 0.93 19.29 9.35
C GLU A 49 -0.06 18.12 9.37
N LEU A 50 0.09 17.18 8.44
CA LEU A 50 -0.73 15.96 8.40
C LEU A 50 -0.56 15.14 9.69
N ARG A 51 0.67 14.93 10.15
CA ARG A 51 0.95 14.22 11.41
C ARG A 51 0.30 14.91 12.60
N SER A 52 0.41 16.23 12.68
CA SER A 52 -0.20 17.03 13.76
C SER A 52 -1.70 16.84 13.79
N ILE A 53 -2.37 17.00 12.64
CA ILE A 53 -3.83 16.86 12.54
C ILE A 53 -4.28 15.44 12.91
N LEU A 54 -3.60 14.41 12.39
CA LEU A 54 -3.99 13.03 12.65
C LEU A 54 -3.69 12.58 14.10
N SER A 55 -2.71 13.19 14.75
CA SER A 55 -2.46 12.95 16.18
C SER A 55 -3.59 13.47 17.07
N GLU A 56 -4.33 14.50 16.63
CA GLU A 56 -5.52 14.99 17.33
C GLU A 56 -6.70 14.01 17.28
N TRP A 57 -6.69 13.04 16.32
CA TRP A 57 -7.73 12.01 16.22
C TRP A 57 -7.57 10.88 17.25
N GLY A 58 -6.48 10.92 18.03
CA GLY A 58 -6.20 10.00 19.13
C GLY A 58 -5.12 8.98 18.82
N GLU A 59 -4.65 8.33 19.90
CA GLU A 59 -3.65 7.28 19.82
C GLU A 59 -4.22 5.96 19.30
N GLY A 60 -3.34 5.08 18.84
CA GLY A 60 -3.69 3.76 18.34
C GLY A 60 -2.51 2.80 18.35
N PRO A 61 -2.69 1.59 17.81
CA PRO A 61 -1.67 0.55 17.85
C PRO A 61 -0.57 0.70 16.80
N SER A 62 -0.82 1.44 15.71
CA SER A 62 0.05 1.43 14.53
C SER A 62 1.07 2.56 14.55
N ARG A 63 2.30 2.26 14.15
CA ARG A 63 3.42 3.20 14.20
C ARG A 63 3.44 4.15 13.02
N VAL A 64 3.68 5.42 13.32
CA VAL A 64 4.28 6.34 12.35
C VAL A 64 5.78 6.06 12.32
N TRP A 65 6.33 5.80 11.14
CA TRP A 65 7.71 5.29 11.00
C TRP A 65 8.79 6.28 11.45
N VAL A 66 8.48 7.57 11.42
CA VAL A 66 9.35 8.63 11.92
C VAL A 66 8.59 9.48 12.93
N GLY A 67 9.20 9.73 14.09
CA GLY A 67 8.61 10.57 15.14
C GLY A 67 8.11 9.78 16.34
N GLY A 68 7.75 8.51 16.17
CA GLY A 68 7.40 7.60 17.27
C GLY A 68 5.94 7.66 17.69
N GLU A 69 5.11 8.44 17.03
CA GLU A 69 3.67 8.49 17.27
C GLU A 69 3.04 7.13 16.93
N ARG A 70 2.00 6.80 17.69
CA ARG A 70 1.15 5.65 17.43
C ARG A 70 -0.27 6.12 17.18
N LEU A 71 -0.83 5.75 16.05
CA LEU A 71 -2.13 6.18 15.57
C LEU A 71 -3.02 4.97 15.25
N SER A 72 -4.29 5.24 14.94
CA SER A 72 -5.15 4.19 14.37
C SER A 72 -4.55 3.68 13.04
N PRO A 73 -4.78 2.40 12.65
CA PRO A 73 -4.22 1.86 11.41
C PRO A 73 -4.47 2.73 10.18
N PRO A 74 -5.68 3.29 9.94
CA PRO A 74 -5.90 4.18 8.79
C PRO A 74 -5.09 5.49 8.88
N ALA A 75 -4.97 6.08 10.08
CA ALA A 75 -4.22 7.31 10.26
C ALA A 75 -2.72 7.10 10.09
N ALA A 76 -2.15 6.04 10.67
CA ALA A 76 -0.75 5.67 10.47
C ALA A 76 -0.45 5.36 8.99
N THR A 77 -1.36 4.63 8.31
CA THR A 77 -1.26 4.38 6.87
C THR A 77 -1.19 5.68 6.09
N LEU A 78 -2.10 6.61 6.35
CA LEU A 78 -2.14 7.89 5.63
C LEU A 78 -0.85 8.70 5.81
N VAL A 79 -0.33 8.78 7.03
CA VAL A 79 0.94 9.49 7.31
C VAL A 79 2.10 8.79 6.60
N ASN A 80 2.25 7.48 6.78
CA ASN A 80 3.38 6.73 6.23
C ASN A 80 3.36 6.71 4.69
N SER A 81 2.18 6.58 4.07
CA SER A 81 2.01 6.68 2.61
C SER A 81 2.36 8.07 2.10
N SER A 82 1.90 9.12 2.79
CA SER A 82 2.20 10.50 2.40
C SER A 82 3.70 10.81 2.49
N MET A 83 4.38 10.33 3.53
CA MET A 83 5.84 10.43 3.63
C MET A 83 6.51 9.69 2.47
N ALA A 84 6.13 8.46 2.22
CA ALA A 84 6.77 7.62 1.21
C ALA A 84 6.63 8.21 -0.21
N HIS A 85 5.50 8.86 -0.50
CA HIS A 85 5.22 9.44 -1.82
C HIS A 85 5.64 10.91 -1.99
N ALA A 86 6.00 11.60 -0.91
CA ALA A 86 6.23 13.05 -0.95
C ALA A 86 7.35 13.51 -1.89
N LEU A 87 8.33 12.66 -2.16
CA LEU A 87 9.45 12.95 -3.07
C LEU A 87 9.31 12.26 -4.44
N GLU A 88 8.27 11.46 -4.65
CA GLU A 88 8.06 10.67 -5.87
C GLU A 88 9.30 9.81 -6.25
N TYR A 89 9.96 9.23 -5.25
CA TYR A 89 11.08 8.28 -5.41
C TYR A 89 10.65 6.83 -5.26
N ASP A 90 9.42 6.60 -4.85
CA ASP A 90 8.79 5.32 -4.65
C ASP A 90 8.53 4.56 -5.96
N ASP A 91 8.29 3.26 -5.83
CA ASP A 91 8.10 2.34 -6.95
C ASP A 91 7.03 2.80 -7.95
N LEU A 92 7.28 2.55 -9.22
CA LEU A 92 6.34 2.81 -10.31
C LEU A 92 6.19 1.58 -11.20
N HIS A 93 4.96 1.19 -11.51
CA HIS A 93 4.71 0.14 -12.48
C HIS A 93 5.13 0.58 -13.89
N CYS A 94 5.93 -0.26 -14.59
CA CYS A 94 6.57 0.13 -15.86
C CYS A 94 5.60 0.46 -17.02
N GLU A 95 4.37 -0.05 -16.97
CA GLU A 95 3.36 0.15 -18.03
C GLU A 95 2.18 1.03 -17.62
N LEU A 96 2.05 1.32 -16.32
CA LEU A 96 0.89 1.99 -15.76
C LEU A 96 1.37 3.05 -14.75
N PRO A 97 0.72 4.21 -14.66
CA PRO A 97 1.07 5.22 -13.66
C PRO A 97 0.53 4.83 -12.28
N ILE A 98 1.03 3.72 -11.75
CA ILE A 98 0.60 3.14 -10.46
C ILE A 98 1.81 2.99 -9.54
N HIS A 99 1.72 3.60 -8.37
CA HIS A 99 2.66 3.46 -7.26
C HIS A 99 2.05 2.48 -6.26
N SER A 100 2.35 1.19 -6.41
CA SER A 100 1.71 0.15 -5.61
C SER A 100 2.27 0.06 -4.19
N GLY A 101 3.56 0.26 -4.04
CA GLY A 101 4.25 0.09 -2.77
C GLY A 101 3.79 1.06 -1.70
N VAL A 102 3.68 2.35 -2.02
CA VAL A 102 3.24 3.37 -1.06
C VAL A 102 1.79 3.21 -0.61
N ILE A 103 1.02 2.40 -1.32
CA ILE A 103 -0.35 2.05 -0.93
C ILE A 103 -0.34 0.77 -0.08
N MET A 104 0.31 -0.28 -0.55
CA MET A 104 0.24 -1.61 0.06
C MET A 104 1.10 -1.74 1.32
N VAL A 105 2.35 -1.27 1.28
CA VAL A 105 3.29 -1.47 2.39
C VAL A 105 2.83 -0.75 3.67
N PRO A 106 2.47 0.54 3.65
CA PRO A 106 1.98 1.21 4.85
C PRO A 106 0.68 0.62 5.39
N ALA A 107 -0.26 0.25 4.52
CA ALA A 107 -1.54 -0.31 4.93
C ALA A 107 -1.38 -1.67 5.64
N VAL A 108 -0.62 -2.59 5.02
CA VAL A 108 -0.39 -3.92 5.60
C VAL A 108 0.41 -3.82 6.90
N LEU A 109 1.47 -3.02 6.95
CA LEU A 109 2.27 -2.86 8.17
C LEU A 109 1.50 -2.18 9.30
N ALA A 110 0.59 -1.24 9.00
CA ALA A 110 -0.25 -0.64 10.01
C ALA A 110 -1.25 -1.64 10.60
N VAL A 111 -1.81 -2.55 9.80
CA VAL A 111 -2.66 -3.65 10.27
C VAL A 111 -1.86 -4.66 11.07
N ALA A 112 -0.64 -5.01 10.63
CA ALA A 112 0.24 -5.92 11.36
C ALA A 112 0.66 -5.35 12.73
N ASP A 113 0.92 -4.05 12.82
CA ASP A 113 1.18 -3.38 14.11
C ASP A 113 -0.01 -3.49 15.08
N ALA A 114 -1.23 -3.49 14.55
CA ALA A 114 -2.45 -3.61 15.34
C ALA A 114 -2.78 -5.07 15.72
N ASN A 115 -2.17 -6.05 15.05
CA ASN A 115 -2.43 -7.47 15.23
C ASN A 115 -1.09 -8.23 15.40
N PRO A 116 -0.60 -8.36 16.64
CA PRO A 116 0.73 -8.91 16.93
C PRO A 116 0.95 -10.36 16.46
N ASP A 117 -0.13 -11.08 16.17
CA ASP A 117 -0.07 -12.47 15.70
C ASP A 117 0.26 -12.58 14.21
N ILE A 118 0.17 -11.48 13.45
CA ILE A 118 0.52 -11.45 12.03
C ILE A 118 2.04 -11.58 11.86
N THR A 119 2.43 -12.62 11.16
CA THR A 119 3.84 -12.88 10.84
C THR A 119 4.34 -12.02 9.66
N GLY A 120 5.66 -11.86 9.56
CA GLY A 120 6.26 -11.19 8.40
C GLY A 120 5.97 -11.92 7.08
N ALA A 121 5.79 -13.23 7.11
CA ALA A 121 5.40 -14.03 5.93
C ALA A 121 3.97 -13.67 5.47
N GLU A 122 3.02 -13.60 6.39
CA GLU A 122 1.64 -13.20 6.09
C GLU A 122 1.57 -11.76 5.57
N ALA A 123 2.33 -10.84 6.19
CA ALA A 123 2.44 -9.47 5.70
C ALA A 123 3.00 -9.40 4.27
N ALA A 124 4.04 -10.18 3.96
CA ALA A 124 4.60 -10.24 2.60
C ALA A 124 3.59 -10.78 1.58
N VAL A 125 2.86 -11.84 1.91
CA VAL A 125 1.79 -12.40 1.06
C VAL A 125 0.68 -11.35 0.85
N ALA A 126 0.28 -10.61 1.88
CA ALA A 126 -0.72 -9.55 1.79
C ALA A 126 -0.28 -8.40 0.86
N ILE A 127 0.97 -7.96 0.98
CA ILE A 127 1.56 -6.94 0.10
C ILE A 127 1.56 -7.44 -1.35
N ILE A 128 1.99 -8.67 -1.61
CA ILE A 128 2.02 -9.25 -2.96
C ILE A 128 0.61 -9.37 -3.54
N ALA A 129 -0.35 -9.89 -2.76
CA ALA A 129 -1.74 -10.01 -3.19
C ALA A 129 -2.34 -8.65 -3.55
N GLY A 130 -2.19 -7.64 -2.70
CA GLY A 130 -2.67 -6.29 -2.96
C GLY A 130 -2.02 -5.66 -4.18
N THR A 131 -0.71 -5.85 -4.35
CA THR A 131 0.04 -5.36 -5.52
C THR A 131 -0.48 -5.99 -6.81
N GLU A 132 -0.74 -7.30 -6.81
CA GLU A 132 -1.32 -7.99 -7.96
C GLU A 132 -2.74 -7.49 -8.29
N ILE A 133 -3.57 -7.28 -7.28
CA ILE A 133 -4.93 -6.74 -7.45
C ILE A 133 -4.89 -5.33 -8.06
N ILE A 134 -4.09 -4.42 -7.49
CA ILE A 134 -4.04 -3.04 -8.00
C ILE A 134 -3.54 -2.97 -9.44
N CYS A 135 -2.52 -3.76 -9.79
CA CYS A 135 -1.98 -3.81 -11.14
C CYS A 135 -3.00 -4.39 -12.14
N ARG A 136 -3.71 -5.47 -11.80
CA ARG A 136 -4.76 -6.06 -12.64
C ARG A 136 -5.92 -5.11 -12.86
N MET A 137 -6.40 -4.46 -11.80
CA MET A 137 -7.49 -3.49 -11.90
C MET A 137 -7.09 -2.27 -12.73
N ALA A 138 -5.86 -1.77 -12.54
CA ALA A 138 -5.35 -0.67 -13.35
C ALA A 138 -5.25 -1.04 -14.84
N ARG A 139 -4.78 -2.24 -15.17
CA ARG A 139 -4.77 -2.73 -16.57
C ARG A 139 -6.18 -2.85 -17.14
N ALA A 140 -7.12 -3.39 -16.39
CA ALA A 140 -8.51 -3.54 -16.82
C ALA A 140 -9.19 -2.19 -17.06
N THR A 141 -8.82 -1.15 -16.33
CA THR A 141 -9.38 0.20 -16.43
C THR A 141 -8.59 1.14 -17.35
N ARG A 142 -7.46 0.70 -17.92
CA ARG A 142 -6.57 1.53 -18.74
C ARG A 142 -7.30 2.22 -19.90
N SER A 143 -8.16 1.51 -20.60
CA SER A 143 -8.94 2.08 -21.73
C SER A 143 -9.93 3.16 -21.29
N TYR A 144 -10.43 3.08 -20.05
CA TYR A 144 -11.31 4.09 -19.47
C TYR A 144 -10.58 5.40 -19.20
N PHE A 145 -9.35 5.33 -18.70
CA PHE A 145 -8.55 6.51 -18.40
C PHE A 145 -7.92 7.15 -19.64
N GLY A 146 -7.86 6.43 -20.79
CA GLY A 146 -7.29 6.87 -22.05
C GLY A 146 -5.75 6.84 -22.07
N ASP A 147 -5.16 7.12 -23.22
CA ASP A 147 -3.70 7.08 -23.41
C ASP A 147 -2.94 8.15 -22.60
N THR A 148 -3.62 9.23 -22.21
CA THR A 148 -3.09 10.30 -21.35
C THR A 148 -3.31 10.03 -19.86
N GLY A 149 -3.94 8.93 -19.54
CA GLY A 149 -4.02 8.37 -18.17
C GLY A 149 -5.05 8.99 -17.25
N PHE A 150 -5.61 10.17 -17.50
CA PHE A 150 -6.22 10.83 -16.36
C PHE A 150 -7.67 11.28 -16.53
N ARG A 151 -8.21 11.62 -17.66
CA ARG A 151 -9.59 12.22 -17.76
C ARG A 151 -10.08 12.91 -16.48
N GLY A 152 -9.16 13.51 -15.71
CA GLY A 152 -9.45 14.14 -14.42
C GLY A 152 -9.40 13.20 -13.19
N TRP A 153 -9.08 11.91 -13.34
CA TRP A 153 -8.99 10.95 -12.25
C TRP A 153 -7.58 10.35 -12.15
N ASN A 154 -7.04 10.24 -10.95
CA ASN A 154 -5.80 9.50 -10.71
C ASN A 154 -6.12 7.99 -10.67
N PRO A 155 -5.55 7.17 -11.58
CA PRO A 155 -5.82 5.73 -11.62
C PRO A 155 -5.49 5.02 -10.31
N SER A 156 -4.36 5.35 -9.68
CA SER A 156 -3.97 4.76 -8.39
C SER A 156 -5.04 5.00 -7.33
N ALA A 157 -5.56 6.24 -7.22
CA ALA A 157 -6.57 6.58 -6.24
C ALA A 157 -7.89 5.82 -6.46
N VAL A 158 -8.28 5.60 -7.72
CA VAL A 158 -9.53 4.88 -8.05
C VAL A 158 -9.45 3.40 -7.67
N VAL A 159 -8.33 2.73 -7.92
CA VAL A 159 -8.20 1.28 -7.70
C VAL A 159 -7.60 0.91 -6.34
N ALA A 160 -6.97 1.87 -5.65
CA ALA A 160 -6.29 1.64 -4.37
C ALA A 160 -7.20 1.04 -3.29
N GLY A 161 -8.43 1.57 -3.15
CA GLY A 161 -9.37 1.11 -2.13
C GLY A 161 -9.69 -0.38 -2.22
N PHE A 162 -9.88 -0.90 -3.43
CA PHE A 162 -10.12 -2.33 -3.65
C PHE A 162 -8.91 -3.19 -3.29
N ALA A 163 -7.74 -2.76 -3.74
CA ALA A 163 -6.50 -3.50 -3.48
C ALA A 163 -6.12 -3.47 -2.00
N THR A 164 -6.30 -2.33 -1.33
CA THR A 164 -6.05 -2.20 0.10
C THR A 164 -7.01 -3.08 0.89
N ALA A 165 -8.31 -3.08 0.56
CA ALA A 165 -9.28 -3.96 1.21
C ALA A 165 -8.92 -5.44 1.02
N ALA A 166 -8.48 -5.84 -0.17
CA ALA A 166 -8.03 -7.20 -0.44
C ALA A 166 -6.78 -7.57 0.39
N ALA A 167 -5.79 -6.67 0.48
CA ALA A 167 -4.56 -6.92 1.22
C ALA A 167 -4.76 -6.98 2.74
N THR A 168 -5.62 -6.11 3.29
CA THR A 168 -5.78 -5.97 4.75
C THR A 168 -6.94 -6.79 5.32
N GLY A 169 -7.79 -7.35 4.49
CA GLY A 169 -8.96 -8.15 4.87
C GLY A 169 -8.75 -9.67 4.83
N ARG A 170 -7.54 -10.14 4.44
CA ARG A 170 -7.25 -11.57 4.33
C ARG A 170 -6.90 -12.23 5.68
#